data_0b1121bcf6666c196e26e4083e170ece
#
_entry.id   0b1121bcf6666c196e26e4083e170ece
#
_cell.length_a   1.000
_cell.length_b   1.000
_cell.length_c   1.000
_cell.angle_alpha   90.00
_cell.angle_beta   90.00
_cell.angle_gamma   90.00
#
_symmetry.space_group_name_H-M   'P 1'
#
loop_
_entity.id
_entity.type
_entity.pdbx_description
1 polymer ?
#
loop_
_entity_poly.entity_id
_entity_poly.type
_entity_poly.pdbx_seq_one_letter_code
_entity_poly.pdbx_strand_id
1 'polypeptide(L)'
;MNIVISCNDDYIVPARILIDSIAVHNRNVALWFVYHTVTENNLDALNKQTNEYGWKFYPVKIKEHFRNIAAELPCHMHFSEEMYYRLFLPWLLPDCERVLYLDCDILVRGSLSELYDFDLEDNYVGAAHDVNKEIRRESIVRLKLKGDYFNSGVQLLQLERIREKMSQEELLSCIDKISREFLLIYPDQDILNKIYEGRIKEIHKKYNYGAVTSVMHKLKNPEELQNAVVVHFITANKPWKNEYCLFYLREYWNYLQKYITEEQQNAYWRHKPYVRTWCSIVKGFFLRRLGLRRYTDQLPSPSENLDNK
;
A
#
# COMPACT_ATOMS: atom_id res chain seq x y z
N MET A 1 2.25 11.70 16.07
CA MET A 1 1.37 11.45 14.91
C MET A 1 0.68 10.10 15.09
N ASN A 2 -0.60 9.99 14.68
CA ASN A 2 -1.34 8.74 14.68
C ASN A 2 -1.13 8.04 13.33
N ILE A 3 -0.50 6.86 13.35
CA ILE A 3 -0.30 6.03 12.16
C ILE A 3 -1.17 4.78 12.32
N VAL A 4 -1.88 4.41 11.25
CA VAL A 4 -2.72 3.21 11.21
C VAL A 4 -2.16 2.25 10.18
N ILE A 5 -2.05 0.99 10.55
CA ILE A 5 -1.75 -0.13 9.66
C ILE A 5 -2.75 -1.26 9.88
N SER A 6 -2.95 -2.10 8.88
CA SER A 6 -3.85 -3.24 8.98
C SER A 6 -3.28 -4.44 8.24
N CYS A 7 -3.23 -5.60 8.88
CA CYS A 7 -2.86 -6.86 8.24
C CYS A 7 -3.26 -8.08 9.07
N ASN A 8 -3.12 -9.27 8.47
CA ASN A 8 -3.17 -10.57 9.13
C ASN A 8 -1.76 -11.11 9.44
N ASP A 9 -1.68 -12.33 9.95
CA ASP A 9 -0.41 -12.98 10.33
C ASP A 9 0.59 -13.11 9.16
N ASP A 10 0.13 -13.28 7.92
CA ASP A 10 0.99 -13.42 6.73
C ASP A 10 1.80 -12.14 6.42
N TYR A 11 1.29 -10.98 6.86
CA TYR A 11 1.89 -9.68 6.63
C TYR A 11 2.59 -9.09 7.88
N ILE A 12 2.76 -9.87 8.94
CA ILE A 12 3.43 -9.38 10.16
C ILE A 12 4.90 -9.01 9.90
N VAL A 13 5.65 -9.78 9.13
CA VAL A 13 7.03 -9.44 8.79
C VAL A 13 7.11 -8.14 7.98
N PRO A 14 6.33 -7.95 6.89
CA PRO A 14 6.23 -6.65 6.23
C PRO A 14 5.83 -5.50 7.15
N ALA A 15 4.84 -5.69 8.03
CA ALA A 15 4.41 -4.67 9.00
C ALA A 15 5.54 -4.27 9.96
N ARG A 16 6.33 -5.24 10.45
CA ARG A 16 7.50 -4.98 11.29
C ARG A 16 8.59 -4.21 10.56
N ILE A 17 8.81 -4.49 9.28
CA ILE A 17 9.75 -3.74 8.43
C ILE A 17 9.26 -2.31 8.22
N LEU A 18 7.98 -2.12 7.97
CA LEU A 18 7.37 -0.78 7.88
C LEU A 18 7.60 0.00 9.17
N ILE A 19 7.32 -0.59 10.35
CA ILE A 19 7.52 0.02 11.67
C ILE A 19 8.99 0.45 11.85
N ASP A 20 9.95 -0.45 11.57
CA ASP A 20 11.38 -0.13 11.65
C ASP A 20 11.74 1.05 10.73
N SER A 21 11.24 1.04 9.49
CA SER A 21 11.53 2.09 8.52
C SER A 21 10.96 3.46 8.93
N ILE A 22 9.77 3.46 9.54
CA ILE A 22 9.17 4.68 10.10
C ILE A 22 10.04 5.20 11.25
N ALA A 23 10.49 4.31 12.16
CA ALA A 23 11.19 4.67 13.38
C ALA A 23 12.57 5.33 13.14
N VAL A 24 13.21 5.05 12.00
CA VAL A 24 14.46 5.68 11.60
C VAL A 24 14.30 7.20 11.46
N HIS A 25 13.14 7.66 10.98
CA HIS A 25 12.91 9.05 10.58
C HIS A 25 11.85 9.77 11.41
N ASN A 26 11.06 9.04 12.21
CA ASN A 26 9.90 9.60 12.88
C ASN A 26 9.86 9.20 14.34
N ARG A 27 9.58 10.17 15.20
CA ARG A 27 9.44 10.00 16.65
C ARG A 27 8.02 10.35 17.10
N ASN A 28 7.69 10.02 18.34
CA ASN A 28 6.38 10.33 18.94
C ASN A 28 5.20 9.81 18.10
N VAL A 29 5.27 8.53 17.71
CA VAL A 29 4.22 7.85 16.97
C VAL A 29 3.28 7.13 17.94
N ALA A 30 1.99 7.24 17.68
CA ALA A 30 0.95 6.35 18.19
C ALA A 30 0.57 5.41 17.05
N LEU A 31 0.91 4.13 17.19
CA LEU A 31 0.63 3.11 16.18
C LEU A 31 -0.69 2.40 16.52
N TRP A 32 -1.65 2.53 15.62
CA TRP A 32 -2.94 1.85 15.65
C TRP A 32 -2.90 0.66 14.71
N PHE A 33 -2.99 -0.54 15.25
CA PHE A 33 -2.94 -1.79 14.49
C PHE A 33 -4.33 -2.40 14.41
N VAL A 34 -4.96 -2.29 13.24
CA VAL A 34 -6.31 -2.84 13.01
C VAL A 34 -6.21 -4.26 12.47
N TYR A 35 -6.87 -5.21 13.15
CA TYR A 35 -6.79 -6.63 12.81
C TYR A 35 -8.08 -7.37 13.13
N HIS A 36 -8.27 -8.53 12.51
CA HIS A 36 -9.29 -9.50 12.89
C HIS A 36 -8.66 -10.72 13.57
N THR A 37 -7.80 -11.44 12.84
CA THR A 37 -7.16 -12.65 13.33
C THR A 37 -5.64 -12.49 13.21
N VAL A 38 -5.01 -12.25 14.36
CA VAL A 38 -3.56 -12.21 14.52
C VAL A 38 -3.22 -12.94 15.81
N THR A 39 -2.18 -13.79 15.78
CA THR A 39 -1.75 -14.54 16.96
C THR A 39 -1.23 -13.63 18.06
N GLU A 40 -1.43 -14.03 19.33
CA GLU A 40 -0.93 -13.26 20.48
C GLU A 40 0.58 -13.03 20.40
N ASN A 41 1.34 -14.04 19.96
CA ASN A 41 2.79 -13.93 19.78
C ASN A 41 3.17 -12.80 18.80
N ASN A 42 2.39 -12.62 17.73
CA ASN A 42 2.61 -11.56 16.75
C ASN A 42 2.20 -10.19 17.29
N LEU A 43 1.10 -10.11 18.04
CA LEU A 43 0.72 -8.87 18.75
C LEU A 43 1.77 -8.45 19.77
N ASP A 44 2.28 -9.39 20.57
CA ASP A 44 3.36 -9.14 21.53
C ASP A 44 4.64 -8.69 20.83
N ALA A 45 4.98 -9.30 19.70
CA ALA A 45 6.15 -8.91 18.92
C ALA A 45 6.05 -7.46 18.39
N LEU A 46 4.86 -7.05 17.93
CA LEU A 46 4.58 -5.66 17.50
C LEU A 46 4.63 -4.69 18.67
N ASN A 47 4.01 -5.05 19.80
CA ASN A 47 4.02 -4.25 21.02
C ASN A 47 5.44 -4.05 21.56
N LYS A 48 6.22 -5.12 21.63
CA LYS A 48 7.62 -5.06 22.05
C LYS A 48 8.43 -4.12 21.14
N GLN A 49 8.31 -4.30 19.83
CA GLN A 49 9.05 -3.51 18.85
C GLN A 49 8.68 -2.01 18.94
N THR A 50 7.41 -1.66 19.07
CA THR A 50 6.96 -0.27 19.19
C THR A 50 7.42 0.36 20.51
N ASN A 51 7.43 -0.41 21.62
CA ASN A 51 7.95 0.03 22.90
C ASN A 51 9.47 0.30 22.87
N GLU A 52 10.25 -0.47 22.10
CA GLU A 52 11.69 -0.22 21.88
C GLU A 52 11.94 1.16 21.22
N TYR A 53 10.99 1.67 20.44
CA TYR A 53 11.02 3.02 19.84
C TYR A 53 10.38 4.10 20.73
N GLY A 54 9.87 3.74 21.92
CA GLY A 54 9.14 4.65 22.80
C GLY A 54 7.79 5.09 22.25
N TRP A 55 7.20 4.30 21.39
CA TRP A 55 5.88 4.58 20.79
C TRP A 55 4.74 4.03 21.64
N LYS A 56 3.54 4.56 21.42
CA LYS A 56 2.32 3.98 21.95
C LYS A 56 1.76 2.99 20.93
N PHE A 57 1.42 1.79 21.38
CA PHE A 57 0.82 0.73 20.56
C PHE A 57 -0.64 0.50 20.96
N TYR A 58 -1.53 0.59 20.00
CA TYR A 58 -2.96 0.40 20.17
C TYR A 58 -3.44 -0.73 19.24
N PRO A 59 -3.54 -1.98 19.72
CA PRO A 59 -4.16 -3.05 18.96
C PRO A 59 -5.68 -2.84 18.93
N VAL A 60 -6.27 -2.76 17.75
CA VAL A 60 -7.69 -2.53 17.52
C VAL A 60 -8.28 -3.72 16.78
N LYS A 61 -8.96 -4.59 17.52
CA LYS A 61 -9.68 -5.69 16.88
C LYS A 61 -10.92 -5.14 16.18
N ILE A 62 -11.08 -5.47 14.88
CA ILE A 62 -12.24 -5.02 14.13
C ILE A 62 -13.53 -5.53 14.75
N LYS A 63 -14.55 -4.68 14.78
CA LYS A 63 -15.91 -5.05 15.27
C LYS A 63 -16.54 -6.05 14.30
N GLU A 64 -17.22 -7.07 14.83
CA GLU A 64 -17.75 -8.18 14.06
C GLU A 64 -18.67 -7.76 12.91
N HIS A 65 -19.51 -6.74 13.10
CA HIS A 65 -20.38 -6.24 12.05
C HIS A 65 -19.63 -5.61 10.87
N PHE A 66 -18.50 -4.92 11.09
CA PHE A 66 -17.66 -4.40 10.01
C PHE A 66 -16.92 -5.53 9.29
N ARG A 67 -16.45 -6.51 10.06
CA ARG A 67 -15.80 -7.69 9.49
C ARG A 67 -16.74 -8.47 8.59
N ASN A 68 -17.99 -8.67 9.00
CA ASN A 68 -18.98 -9.39 8.20
C ASN A 68 -19.23 -8.69 6.86
N ILE A 69 -19.31 -7.34 6.86
CA ILE A 69 -19.42 -6.57 5.62
C ILE A 69 -18.19 -6.73 4.75
N ALA A 70 -16.98 -6.61 5.33
CA ALA A 70 -15.73 -6.78 4.59
C ALA A 70 -15.62 -8.17 3.94
N ALA A 71 -16.08 -9.22 4.63
CA ALA A 71 -16.07 -10.60 4.13
C ALA A 71 -17.06 -10.85 2.96
N GLU A 72 -18.11 -10.05 2.83
CA GLU A 72 -19.07 -10.11 1.74
C GLU A 72 -18.63 -9.36 0.48
N LEU A 73 -17.64 -8.47 0.62
CA LEU A 73 -17.11 -7.68 -0.50
C LEU A 73 -16.19 -8.53 -1.40
N PRO A 74 -16.08 -8.18 -2.69
CA PRO A 74 -15.24 -8.92 -3.64
C PRO A 74 -13.79 -9.00 -3.19
N CYS A 75 -13.27 -10.19 -2.94
CA CYS A 75 -11.87 -10.43 -2.61
C CYS A 75 -11.24 -11.30 -3.71
N HIS A 76 -10.44 -10.69 -4.57
CA HIS A 76 -9.86 -11.34 -5.75
C HIS A 76 -8.35 -11.45 -5.64
N MET A 77 -7.77 -12.47 -6.28
CA MET A 77 -6.33 -12.69 -6.40
C MET A 77 -5.61 -12.81 -5.04
N HIS A 78 -4.73 -11.86 -4.73
CA HIS A 78 -3.88 -11.83 -3.55
C HIS A 78 -4.36 -10.84 -2.47
N PHE A 79 -5.55 -10.29 -2.64
CA PHE A 79 -6.15 -9.40 -1.66
C PHE A 79 -6.76 -10.20 -0.50
N SER A 80 -6.80 -9.60 0.68
CA SER A 80 -7.45 -10.16 1.86
C SER A 80 -8.45 -9.16 2.45
N GLU A 81 -9.36 -9.62 3.31
CA GLU A 81 -10.41 -8.76 3.86
C GLU A 81 -9.89 -7.55 4.62
N GLU A 82 -8.65 -7.62 5.13
CA GLU A 82 -8.01 -6.54 5.88
C GLU A 82 -7.84 -5.25 5.05
N MET A 83 -7.82 -5.35 3.72
CA MET A 83 -7.77 -4.15 2.86
C MET A 83 -9.01 -3.26 3.05
N TYR A 84 -10.16 -3.84 3.43
CA TYR A 84 -11.38 -3.07 3.64
C TYR A 84 -11.45 -2.38 4.99
N TYR A 85 -10.61 -2.76 5.98
CA TYR A 85 -10.70 -2.20 7.32
C TYR A 85 -10.43 -0.70 7.35
N ARG A 86 -9.68 -0.17 6.35
CA ARG A 86 -9.47 1.27 6.16
C ARG A 86 -10.76 2.06 5.91
N LEU A 87 -11.80 1.42 5.38
CA LEU A 87 -13.11 2.07 5.15
C LEU A 87 -13.80 2.44 6.46
N PHE A 88 -13.55 1.68 7.53
CA PHE A 88 -14.24 1.78 8.80
C PHE A 88 -13.48 2.57 9.86
N LEU A 89 -12.28 3.09 9.54
CA LEU A 89 -11.42 3.82 10.48
C LEU A 89 -12.12 4.96 11.23
N PRO A 90 -13.01 5.75 10.61
CA PRO A 90 -13.72 6.81 11.33
C PRO A 90 -14.49 6.30 12.54
N TRP A 91 -15.03 5.08 12.51
CA TRP A 91 -15.81 4.49 13.59
C TRP A 91 -15.06 3.45 14.43
N LEU A 92 -13.92 2.98 13.94
CA LEU A 92 -12.99 2.14 14.71
C LEU A 92 -12.12 2.98 15.67
N LEU A 93 -11.83 4.23 15.29
CA LEU A 93 -10.95 5.14 16.01
C LEU A 93 -11.70 6.45 16.38
N PRO A 94 -12.76 6.37 17.22
CA PRO A 94 -13.64 7.51 17.48
C PRO A 94 -12.93 8.70 18.15
N ASP A 95 -11.88 8.44 18.92
CA ASP A 95 -11.10 9.46 19.64
C ASP A 95 -9.97 10.07 18.79
N CYS A 96 -9.79 9.60 17.54
CA CYS A 96 -8.81 10.17 16.64
C CYS A 96 -9.48 11.20 15.71
N GLU A 97 -8.93 12.40 15.68
CA GLU A 97 -9.33 13.44 14.71
C GLU A 97 -8.72 13.17 13.34
N ARG A 98 -7.42 12.80 13.33
CA ARG A 98 -6.61 12.62 12.12
C ARG A 98 -5.70 11.41 12.26
N VAL A 99 -5.55 10.65 11.17
CA VAL A 99 -4.62 9.53 11.08
C VAL A 99 -3.94 9.49 9.71
N LEU A 100 -2.73 8.93 9.69
CA LEU A 100 -2.04 8.52 8.46
C LEU A 100 -2.15 7.01 8.34
N TYR A 101 -2.94 6.53 7.37
CA TYR A 101 -3.02 5.11 7.04
C TYR A 101 -1.90 4.73 6.07
N LEU A 102 -1.24 3.61 6.34
CA LEU A 102 -0.17 3.04 5.50
C LEU A 102 -0.42 1.55 5.27
N ASP A 103 -0.34 1.09 4.03
CA ASP A 103 -0.28 -0.33 3.71
C ASP A 103 1.01 -0.95 4.24
N CYS A 104 0.97 -2.24 4.62
CA CYS A 104 2.12 -2.93 5.19
C CYS A 104 3.25 -3.22 4.18
N ASP A 105 2.98 -3.10 2.88
CA ASP A 105 3.96 -3.26 1.79
C ASP A 105 4.66 -1.94 1.40
N ILE A 106 5.00 -1.17 2.41
CA ILE A 106 5.64 0.14 2.27
C ILE A 106 7.01 0.15 2.96
N LEU A 107 7.93 0.93 2.40
CA LEU A 107 9.20 1.33 3.01
C LEU A 107 9.25 2.85 3.14
N VAL A 108 9.42 3.33 4.38
CA VAL A 108 9.55 4.77 4.69
C VAL A 108 11.03 5.15 4.70
N ARG A 109 11.39 6.21 3.96
CA ARG A 109 12.76 6.66 3.74
C ARG A 109 13.02 8.10 4.21
N GLY A 110 12.02 8.72 4.85
CA GLY A 110 12.11 10.08 5.33
C GLY A 110 11.06 10.45 6.35
N SER A 111 11.06 11.69 6.78
CA SER A 111 10.06 12.20 7.73
C SER A 111 8.66 12.22 7.10
N LEU A 112 7.68 11.77 7.87
CA LEU A 112 6.26 11.81 7.53
C LEU A 112 5.57 13.07 8.10
N SER A 113 6.29 13.94 8.81
CA SER A 113 5.68 15.09 9.50
C SER A 113 5.02 16.05 8.53
N GLU A 114 5.69 16.40 7.42
CA GLU A 114 5.13 17.28 6.39
C GLU A 114 3.83 16.69 5.76
N LEU A 115 3.79 15.37 5.58
CA LEU A 115 2.58 14.69 5.11
C LEU A 115 1.49 14.70 6.19
N TYR A 116 1.85 14.37 7.44
CA TYR A 116 0.88 14.32 8.52
C TYR A 116 0.24 15.67 8.81
N ASP A 117 1.02 16.75 8.69
CA ASP A 117 0.59 18.13 8.92
C ASP A 117 0.02 18.80 7.65
N PHE A 118 -0.03 18.06 6.53
CA PHE A 118 -0.55 18.60 5.28
C PHE A 118 -1.99 19.10 5.44
N ASP A 119 -2.22 20.35 5.03
CA ASP A 119 -3.54 20.94 5.10
C ASP A 119 -4.47 20.36 4.03
N LEU A 120 -5.49 19.65 4.47
CA LEU A 120 -6.51 19.07 3.59
C LEU A 120 -7.61 20.07 3.23
N GLU A 121 -7.57 21.32 3.74
CA GLU A 121 -8.66 22.31 3.56
C GLU A 121 -10.02 21.67 3.93
N ASP A 122 -11.01 21.71 3.05
CA ASP A 122 -12.33 21.10 3.25
C ASP A 122 -12.40 19.63 2.83
N ASN A 123 -11.28 19.01 2.42
CA ASN A 123 -11.28 17.62 1.99
C ASN A 123 -11.20 16.65 3.18
N TYR A 124 -11.60 15.42 2.95
CA TYR A 124 -11.64 14.36 3.93
C TYR A 124 -10.39 13.49 3.90
N VAL A 125 -9.83 13.35 2.71
CA VAL A 125 -8.72 12.45 2.41
C VAL A 125 -7.62 13.19 1.66
N GLY A 126 -6.35 12.94 2.05
CA GLY A 126 -5.18 13.24 1.25
C GLY A 126 -4.62 11.95 0.67
N ALA A 127 -4.52 11.84 -0.65
CA ALA A 127 -3.96 10.66 -1.32
C ALA A 127 -3.21 11.04 -2.59
N ALA A 128 -2.22 10.22 -2.99
CA ALA A 128 -1.56 10.40 -4.28
C ALA A 128 -2.33 9.68 -5.38
N HIS A 129 -2.23 10.17 -6.60
CA HIS A 129 -2.80 9.48 -7.76
C HIS A 129 -2.26 8.07 -7.89
N ASP A 130 -3.07 7.14 -8.42
CA ASP A 130 -2.56 5.84 -8.81
C ASP A 130 -1.41 6.00 -9.81
N VAL A 131 -0.32 5.27 -9.54
CA VAL A 131 0.93 5.40 -10.34
C VAL A 131 0.79 4.87 -11.76
N ASN A 132 -0.17 3.96 -12.00
CA ASN A 132 -0.46 3.42 -13.32
C ASN A 132 -1.53 4.27 -14.03
N LYS A 133 -1.09 5.01 -15.03
CA LYS A 133 -1.97 5.91 -15.79
C LYS A 133 -3.11 5.17 -16.53
N GLU A 134 -2.89 3.91 -16.93
CA GLU A 134 -3.90 3.10 -17.62
C GLU A 134 -4.98 2.66 -16.62
N ILE A 135 -4.57 2.09 -15.47
CA ILE A 135 -5.49 1.75 -14.37
C ILE A 135 -6.33 2.97 -13.98
N ARG A 136 -5.69 4.12 -13.82
CA ARG A 136 -6.35 5.38 -13.46
C ARG A 136 -7.43 5.75 -14.47
N ARG A 137 -7.11 5.76 -15.78
CA ARG A 137 -8.07 6.08 -16.84
C ARG A 137 -9.23 5.09 -16.91
N GLU A 138 -8.94 3.80 -16.85
CA GLU A 138 -9.95 2.74 -16.90
C GLU A 138 -10.88 2.82 -15.68
N SER A 139 -10.32 3.07 -14.48
CA SER A 139 -11.11 3.20 -13.26
C SER A 139 -12.00 4.44 -13.25
N ILE A 140 -11.52 5.58 -13.75
CA ILE A 140 -12.34 6.80 -13.91
C ILE A 140 -13.56 6.51 -14.79
N VAL A 141 -13.37 5.85 -15.93
CA VAL A 141 -14.46 5.51 -16.85
C VAL A 141 -15.41 4.48 -16.24
N ARG A 142 -14.88 3.40 -15.69
CA ARG A 142 -15.63 2.27 -15.12
C ARG A 142 -16.49 2.69 -13.92
N LEU A 143 -15.94 3.52 -13.04
CA LEU A 143 -16.63 4.02 -11.86
C LEU A 143 -17.44 5.30 -12.14
N LYS A 144 -17.39 5.83 -13.36
CA LYS A 144 -18.04 7.09 -13.75
C LYS A 144 -17.66 8.23 -12.81
N LEU A 145 -16.35 8.35 -12.50
CA LEU A 145 -15.84 9.43 -11.66
C LEU A 145 -15.80 10.76 -12.45
N LYS A 146 -16.13 11.83 -11.78
CA LYS A 146 -16.05 13.21 -12.32
C LYS A 146 -14.65 13.81 -12.15
N GLY A 147 -13.86 13.25 -11.23
CA GLY A 147 -12.50 13.67 -10.91
C GLY A 147 -11.47 12.59 -11.20
N ASP A 148 -10.38 12.68 -10.48
CA ASP A 148 -9.25 11.75 -10.61
C ASP A 148 -9.44 10.46 -9.78
N TYR A 149 -8.49 9.53 -9.93
CA TYR A 149 -8.46 8.25 -9.23
C TYR A 149 -7.16 8.14 -8.44
N PHE A 150 -7.29 7.91 -7.13
CA PHE A 150 -6.21 7.93 -6.15
C PHE A 150 -5.90 6.54 -5.62
N ASN A 151 -4.63 6.30 -5.29
CA ASN A 151 -4.22 5.07 -4.66
C ASN A 151 -4.59 5.05 -3.17
N SER A 152 -5.05 3.90 -2.67
CA SER A 152 -5.54 3.73 -1.30
C SER A 152 -4.46 3.38 -0.27
N GLY A 153 -3.23 3.06 -0.67
CA GLY A 153 -2.23 2.52 0.25
C GLY A 153 -1.53 3.55 1.14
N VAL A 154 -1.62 4.84 0.81
CA VAL A 154 -1.17 5.95 1.67
C VAL A 154 -2.28 6.99 1.72
N GLN A 155 -2.88 7.19 2.90
CA GLN A 155 -3.99 8.10 3.06
C GLN A 155 -3.85 8.92 4.35
N LEU A 156 -3.90 10.24 4.21
CA LEU A 156 -4.13 11.14 5.35
C LEU A 156 -5.63 11.33 5.49
N LEU A 157 -6.21 10.92 6.62
CA LEU A 157 -7.65 10.90 6.85
C LEU A 157 -8.05 11.86 7.97
N GLN A 158 -9.04 12.72 7.72
CA GLN A 158 -9.70 13.56 8.70
C GLN A 158 -10.92 12.81 9.29
N LEU A 159 -10.66 11.91 10.23
CA LEU A 159 -11.68 10.99 10.75
C LEU A 159 -12.85 11.72 11.42
N GLU A 160 -12.57 12.78 12.19
CA GLU A 160 -13.60 13.59 12.83
C GLU A 160 -14.51 14.24 11.78
N ARG A 161 -13.93 14.88 10.76
CA ARG A 161 -14.70 15.51 9.69
C ARG A 161 -15.55 14.52 8.91
N ILE A 162 -15.04 13.29 8.70
CA ILE A 162 -15.83 12.23 8.05
C ILE A 162 -17.03 11.88 8.92
N ARG A 163 -16.84 11.68 10.24
CA ARG A 163 -17.95 11.38 11.18
C ARG A 163 -18.98 12.48 11.26
N GLU A 164 -18.58 13.76 11.16
CA GLU A 164 -19.50 14.90 11.15
C GLU A 164 -20.40 14.96 9.92
N LYS A 165 -19.92 14.44 8.79
CA LYS A 165 -20.57 14.58 7.48
C LYS A 165 -21.24 13.31 6.98
N MET A 166 -20.93 12.16 7.58
CA MET A 166 -21.45 10.85 7.20
C MET A 166 -21.63 9.98 8.43
N SER A 167 -22.81 9.43 8.62
CA SER A 167 -23.03 8.41 9.64
C SER A 167 -22.46 7.06 9.23
N GLN A 168 -22.33 6.14 10.18
CA GLN A 168 -21.91 4.78 9.90
C GLN A 168 -22.87 4.08 8.94
N GLU A 169 -24.16 4.24 9.13
CA GLU A 169 -25.23 3.67 8.32
C GLU A 169 -25.18 4.18 6.88
N GLU A 170 -24.93 5.46 6.69
CA GLU A 170 -24.76 6.07 5.37
C GLU A 170 -23.53 5.49 4.66
N LEU A 171 -22.39 5.32 5.36
CA LEU A 171 -21.23 4.67 4.79
C LEU A 171 -21.55 3.26 4.30
N LEU A 172 -22.17 2.44 5.16
CA LEU A 172 -22.52 1.06 4.85
C LEU A 172 -23.47 0.97 3.66
N SER A 173 -24.45 1.86 3.61
CA SER A 173 -25.38 1.99 2.48
C SER A 173 -24.64 2.38 1.19
N CYS A 174 -23.67 3.30 1.27
CA CYS A 174 -22.82 3.67 0.11
C CYS A 174 -21.99 2.50 -0.37
N ILE A 175 -21.35 1.74 0.52
CA ILE A 175 -20.56 0.54 0.17
C ILE A 175 -21.42 -0.49 -0.55
N ASP A 176 -22.59 -0.84 -0.01
CA ASP A 176 -23.53 -1.79 -0.62
C ASP A 176 -23.95 -1.31 -2.01
N LYS A 177 -24.36 -0.06 -2.15
CA LYS A 177 -24.74 0.50 -3.44
C LYS A 177 -23.61 0.45 -4.47
N ILE A 178 -22.39 0.87 -4.10
CA ILE A 178 -21.23 0.90 -4.99
C ILE A 178 -20.89 -0.53 -5.43
N SER A 179 -20.89 -1.50 -4.52
CA SER A 179 -20.56 -2.89 -4.81
C SER A 179 -21.54 -3.56 -5.77
N ARG A 180 -22.81 -3.12 -5.78
CA ARG A 180 -23.84 -3.61 -6.72
C ARG A 180 -23.84 -2.89 -8.06
N GLU A 181 -23.51 -1.59 -8.09
CA GLU A 181 -23.59 -0.77 -9.31
C GLU A 181 -22.33 -0.87 -10.18
N PHE A 182 -21.18 -1.15 -9.59
CA PHE A 182 -19.92 -1.09 -10.31
C PHE A 182 -19.15 -2.41 -10.24
N LEU A 183 -18.42 -2.74 -11.32
CA LEU A 183 -17.42 -3.81 -11.31
C LEU A 183 -16.20 -3.30 -10.55
N LEU A 184 -15.94 -3.89 -9.37
CA LEU A 184 -14.79 -3.53 -8.54
C LEU A 184 -13.58 -4.38 -8.95
N ILE A 185 -12.54 -3.75 -9.48
CA ILE A 185 -11.27 -4.39 -9.89
C ILE A 185 -10.20 -4.19 -8.81
N TYR A 186 -10.16 -3.01 -8.23
CA TYR A 186 -9.34 -2.65 -7.05
C TYR A 186 -10.31 -2.28 -5.91
N PRO A 187 -10.91 -3.29 -5.24
CA PRO A 187 -12.20 -3.09 -4.61
C PRO A 187 -12.22 -2.03 -3.51
N ASP A 188 -11.27 -2.04 -2.57
CA ASP A 188 -11.18 -1.03 -1.51
C ASP A 188 -10.86 0.36 -2.08
N GLN A 189 -9.94 0.43 -3.04
CA GLN A 189 -9.54 1.66 -3.71
C GLN A 189 -10.69 2.23 -4.55
N ASP A 190 -11.43 1.37 -5.27
CA ASP A 190 -12.60 1.75 -6.05
C ASP A 190 -13.69 2.35 -5.16
N ILE A 191 -13.99 1.68 -4.04
CA ILE A 191 -14.98 2.13 -3.06
C ILE A 191 -14.58 3.48 -2.45
N LEU A 192 -13.33 3.63 -2.00
CA LEU A 192 -12.84 4.88 -1.43
C LEU A 192 -12.91 6.05 -2.40
N ASN A 193 -12.47 5.84 -3.64
CA ASN A 193 -12.54 6.88 -4.67
C ASN A 193 -14.00 7.29 -4.98
N LYS A 194 -14.92 6.35 -4.86
CA LYS A 194 -16.35 6.62 -5.10
C LYS A 194 -17.03 7.30 -3.92
N ILE A 195 -16.76 6.88 -2.68
CA ILE A 195 -17.32 7.48 -1.46
C ILE A 195 -16.84 8.92 -1.28
N TYR A 196 -15.53 9.15 -1.45
CA TYR A 196 -14.91 10.45 -1.22
C TYR A 196 -14.71 11.27 -2.51
N GLU A 197 -15.47 10.97 -3.58
CA GLU A 197 -15.41 11.71 -4.84
C GLU A 197 -15.59 13.22 -4.60
N GLY A 198 -14.64 14.03 -5.07
CA GLY A 198 -14.62 15.49 -4.87
C GLY A 198 -14.21 15.93 -3.46
N ARG A 199 -13.75 14.99 -2.60
CA ARG A 199 -13.28 15.23 -1.23
C ARG A 199 -11.92 14.61 -0.97
N ILE A 200 -11.15 14.30 -2.03
CA ILE A 200 -9.77 13.83 -1.96
C ILE A 200 -8.87 14.96 -2.45
N LYS A 201 -7.93 15.39 -1.62
CA LYS A 201 -6.87 16.34 -1.98
C LYS A 201 -5.63 15.58 -2.39
N GLU A 202 -5.05 15.94 -3.53
CA GLU A 202 -3.81 15.32 -4.00
C GLU A 202 -2.65 15.64 -3.05
N ILE A 203 -1.95 14.60 -2.57
CA ILE A 203 -0.64 14.72 -1.93
C ILE A 203 0.47 14.48 -2.95
N HIS A 204 1.67 15.03 -2.67
CA HIS A 204 2.79 14.86 -3.57
C HIS A 204 3.20 13.39 -3.71
N LYS A 205 3.46 12.93 -4.94
CA LYS A 205 3.80 11.53 -5.28
C LYS A 205 5.02 10.97 -4.52
N LYS A 206 5.89 11.81 -3.94
CA LYS A 206 7.01 11.36 -3.08
C LYS A 206 6.53 10.56 -1.87
N TYR A 207 5.28 10.74 -1.45
CA TYR A 207 4.65 10.06 -0.32
C TYR A 207 3.88 8.80 -0.69
N ASN A 208 3.82 8.45 -1.97
CA ASN A 208 3.29 7.17 -2.44
C ASN A 208 3.96 6.77 -3.75
N TYR A 209 5.29 6.62 -3.71
CA TYR A 209 6.08 6.31 -4.89
C TYR A 209 6.04 4.82 -5.20
N GLY A 210 5.34 4.44 -6.27
CA GLY A 210 5.20 3.03 -6.67
C GLY A 210 6.53 2.39 -7.08
N ALA A 211 6.93 1.33 -6.38
CA ALA A 211 8.17 0.60 -6.66
C ALA A 211 8.20 -0.06 -8.05
N VAL A 212 7.04 -0.33 -8.61
CA VAL A 212 6.85 -1.02 -9.92
C VAL A 212 6.79 -0.12 -11.13
N THR A 213 6.90 1.18 -10.97
CA THR A 213 7.00 2.06 -12.15
C THR A 213 8.12 1.54 -13.06
N SER A 214 7.87 1.52 -14.37
CA SER A 214 8.78 0.91 -15.35
C SER A 214 10.24 1.31 -15.08
N VAL A 215 11.15 0.34 -15.13
CA VAL A 215 12.59 0.57 -14.95
C VAL A 215 13.08 1.74 -15.81
N MET A 216 12.54 1.85 -17.04
CA MET A 216 12.89 2.93 -17.96
C MET A 216 12.40 4.31 -17.46
N HIS A 217 11.25 4.39 -16.81
CA HIS A 217 10.79 5.63 -16.20
C HIS A 217 11.71 6.06 -15.06
N LYS A 218 12.10 5.13 -14.21
CA LYS A 218 13.02 5.38 -13.09
C LYS A 218 14.41 5.80 -13.52
N LEU A 219 14.95 5.18 -14.57
CA LEU A 219 16.24 5.57 -15.15
C LEU A 219 16.23 6.96 -15.80
N LYS A 220 15.07 7.40 -16.31
CA LYS A 220 14.90 8.75 -16.85
C LYS A 220 14.67 9.82 -15.80
N ASN A 221 14.17 9.43 -14.62
CA ASN A 221 13.83 10.34 -13.53
C ASN A 221 14.51 9.91 -12.22
N PRO A 222 15.84 9.91 -12.15
CA PRO A 222 16.59 9.44 -10.98
C PRO A 222 16.33 10.29 -9.73
N GLU A 223 15.99 11.56 -9.90
CA GLU A 223 15.65 12.46 -8.78
C GLU A 223 14.35 12.04 -8.09
N GLU A 224 13.34 11.62 -8.83
CA GLU A 224 12.09 11.09 -8.24
C GLU A 224 12.36 9.84 -7.40
N LEU A 225 13.27 8.97 -7.88
CA LEU A 225 13.68 7.77 -7.18
C LEU A 225 14.41 8.09 -5.86
N GLN A 226 15.30 9.10 -5.88
CA GLN A 226 16.05 9.52 -4.71
C GLN A 226 15.19 10.25 -3.69
N ASN A 227 14.24 11.08 -4.16
CA ASN A 227 13.39 11.93 -3.33
C ASN A 227 12.13 11.23 -2.81
N ALA A 228 11.91 9.95 -3.15
CA ALA A 228 10.78 9.18 -2.62
C ALA A 228 10.91 9.04 -1.09
N VAL A 229 9.94 9.57 -0.37
CA VAL A 229 9.82 9.47 1.10
C VAL A 229 9.12 8.18 1.49
N VAL A 230 8.09 7.80 0.75
CA VAL A 230 7.35 6.56 0.94
C VAL A 230 7.40 5.76 -0.36
N VAL A 231 8.01 4.58 -0.30
CA VAL A 231 8.08 3.63 -1.41
C VAL A 231 7.07 2.54 -1.19
N HIS A 232 6.14 2.37 -2.13
CA HIS A 232 5.04 1.43 -2.05
C HIS A 232 5.21 0.29 -3.06
N PHE A 233 5.20 -0.95 -2.60
CA PHE A 233 5.36 -2.16 -3.41
C PHE A 233 4.01 -2.69 -3.92
N ILE A 234 3.32 -1.88 -4.71
CA ILE A 234 1.89 -1.97 -5.07
C ILE A 234 1.45 -3.29 -5.74
N THR A 235 2.32 -4.12 -6.30
CA THR A 235 1.89 -5.31 -7.06
C THR A 235 1.88 -6.59 -6.23
N ALA A 236 1.42 -7.70 -6.87
CA ALA A 236 1.52 -9.05 -6.32
C ALA A 236 2.97 -9.47 -6.03
N ASN A 237 3.92 -8.95 -6.82
CA ASN A 237 5.34 -9.21 -6.62
C ASN A 237 5.88 -8.41 -5.44
N LYS A 238 6.35 -9.08 -4.41
CA LYS A 238 6.73 -8.48 -3.14
C LYS A 238 8.22 -8.66 -2.84
N PRO A 239 8.88 -7.65 -2.24
CA PRO A 239 10.31 -7.71 -1.94
C PRO A 239 10.66 -8.83 -0.94
N TRP A 240 9.80 -9.17 -0.02
CA TRP A 240 10.03 -10.27 0.94
C TRP A 240 9.92 -11.67 0.33
N LYS A 241 9.32 -11.79 -0.85
CA LYS A 241 9.29 -13.03 -1.63
C LYS A 241 10.42 -13.13 -2.65
N ASN A 242 11.35 -12.14 -2.67
CA ASN A 242 12.36 -11.95 -3.71
C ASN A 242 11.77 -11.85 -5.13
N GLU A 243 10.53 -11.36 -5.20
CA GLU A 243 9.81 -11.15 -6.43
C GLU A 243 9.90 -9.66 -6.78
N TYR A 244 10.81 -9.30 -7.68
CA TYR A 244 10.68 -8.12 -8.51
C TYR A 244 10.71 -6.71 -7.90
N CYS A 245 11.76 -6.32 -7.14
CA CYS A 245 11.94 -4.92 -6.73
C CYS A 245 13.39 -4.44 -6.89
N LEU A 246 13.80 -4.18 -8.12
CA LEU A 246 15.20 -3.91 -8.49
C LEU A 246 15.86 -2.74 -7.75
N PHE A 247 15.11 -1.64 -7.47
CA PHE A 247 15.74 -0.43 -6.96
C PHE A 247 15.84 -0.36 -5.43
N TYR A 248 14.83 -0.85 -4.73
CA TYR A 248 14.79 -0.77 -3.27
C TYR A 248 15.01 -2.11 -2.58
N LEU A 249 15.33 -3.17 -3.35
CA LEU A 249 15.47 -4.52 -2.81
C LEU A 249 16.57 -4.61 -1.75
N ARG A 250 17.72 -3.96 -1.98
CA ARG A 250 18.84 -3.96 -1.03
C ARG A 250 18.47 -3.20 0.25
N GLU A 251 17.78 -2.07 0.10
CA GLU A 251 17.33 -1.26 1.24
C GLU A 251 16.29 -2.03 2.06
N TYR A 252 15.32 -2.66 1.41
CA TYR A 252 14.34 -3.52 2.05
C TYR A 252 14.98 -4.74 2.72
N TRP A 253 15.98 -5.35 2.08
CA TRP A 253 16.73 -6.48 2.61
C TRP A 253 17.42 -6.16 3.93
N ASN A 254 17.96 -4.95 4.12
CA ASN A 254 18.61 -4.53 5.36
C ASN A 254 17.67 -4.63 6.58
N TYR A 255 16.36 -4.50 6.36
CA TYR A 255 15.34 -4.73 7.38
C TYR A 255 14.91 -6.21 7.43
N LEU A 256 14.63 -6.82 6.28
CA LEU A 256 14.07 -8.17 6.20
C LEU A 256 14.93 -9.22 6.92
N GLN A 257 16.25 -9.16 6.76
CA GLN A 257 17.19 -10.11 7.38
C GLN A 257 17.08 -10.17 8.92
N LYS A 258 16.51 -9.18 9.57
CA LYS A 258 16.28 -9.18 11.03
C LYS A 258 15.13 -10.11 11.45
N TYR A 259 14.23 -10.45 10.55
CA TYR A 259 12.96 -11.11 10.81
C TYR A 259 12.84 -12.50 10.21
N ILE A 260 13.84 -12.95 9.48
CA ILE A 260 13.87 -14.27 8.84
C ILE A 260 15.07 -15.08 9.30
N THR A 261 14.92 -16.41 9.33
CA THR A 261 15.98 -17.34 9.72
C THR A 261 17.13 -17.34 8.71
N GLU A 262 18.29 -17.84 9.14
CA GLU A 262 19.46 -17.99 8.25
C GLU A 262 19.14 -18.89 7.04
N GLU A 263 18.35 -19.94 7.22
CA GLU A 263 17.88 -20.81 6.15
C GLU A 263 17.03 -20.02 5.14
N GLN A 264 16.08 -19.21 5.64
CA GLN A 264 15.25 -18.32 4.79
C GLN A 264 16.10 -17.26 4.10
N GLN A 265 17.11 -16.68 4.75
CA GLN A 265 18.06 -15.75 4.14
C GLN A 265 18.81 -16.40 2.99
N ASN A 266 19.31 -17.62 3.18
CA ASN A 266 19.99 -18.39 2.15
C ASN A 266 19.06 -18.76 0.99
N ALA A 267 17.80 -19.14 1.29
CA ALA A 267 16.78 -19.45 0.30
C ALA A 267 16.40 -18.22 -0.53
N TYR A 268 16.28 -17.06 0.10
CA TYR A 268 15.93 -15.79 -0.54
C TYR A 268 16.84 -15.45 -1.73
N TRP A 269 18.16 -15.66 -1.60
CA TRP A 269 19.12 -15.36 -2.65
C TRP A 269 19.35 -16.48 -3.65
N ARG A 270 18.86 -17.71 -3.38
CA ARG A 270 18.95 -18.85 -4.33
C ARG A 270 18.03 -18.66 -5.52
N HIS A 271 16.86 -18.07 -5.33
CA HIS A 271 15.98 -17.70 -6.44
C HIS A 271 16.52 -16.44 -7.10
N LYS A 272 17.12 -16.59 -8.30
CA LYS A 272 17.70 -15.49 -9.08
C LYS A 272 16.77 -15.00 -10.22
N PRO A 273 15.53 -14.56 -9.99
CA PRO A 273 14.78 -13.86 -11.04
C PRO A 273 15.48 -12.54 -11.40
N TYR A 274 16.22 -11.96 -10.45
CA TYR A 274 16.96 -10.71 -10.54
C TYR A 274 17.93 -10.63 -11.72
N VAL A 275 18.83 -11.62 -11.91
CA VAL A 275 19.84 -11.59 -12.97
C VAL A 275 19.20 -11.77 -14.35
N ARG A 276 18.21 -12.66 -14.49
CA ARG A 276 17.50 -12.88 -15.76
C ARG A 276 16.72 -11.63 -16.17
N THR A 277 16.06 -10.99 -15.23
CA THR A 277 15.28 -9.76 -15.47
C THR A 277 16.21 -8.60 -15.82
N TRP A 278 17.35 -8.46 -15.12
CA TRP A 278 18.35 -7.43 -15.42
C TRP A 278 18.97 -7.63 -16.82
N CYS A 279 19.36 -8.84 -17.15
CA CYS A 279 19.86 -9.19 -18.50
C CYS A 279 18.80 -8.93 -19.58
N SER A 280 17.53 -9.22 -19.31
CA SER A 280 16.42 -8.94 -20.25
C SER A 280 16.21 -7.44 -20.44
N ILE A 281 16.28 -6.65 -19.36
CA ILE A 281 16.14 -5.18 -19.38
C ILE A 281 17.32 -4.53 -20.12
N VAL A 282 18.55 -4.92 -19.77
CA VAL A 282 19.77 -4.42 -20.41
C VAL A 282 19.79 -4.81 -21.90
N LYS A 283 19.44 -6.06 -22.22
CA LYS A 283 19.29 -6.51 -23.60
C LYS A 283 18.20 -5.74 -24.35
N GLY A 284 17.06 -5.48 -23.72
CA GLY A 284 16.00 -4.67 -24.29
C GLY A 284 16.41 -3.20 -24.53
N PHE A 285 17.22 -2.63 -23.64
CA PHE A 285 17.78 -1.29 -23.79
C PHE A 285 18.75 -1.20 -24.99
N PHE A 286 19.67 -2.15 -25.10
CA PHE A 286 20.62 -2.21 -26.24
C PHE A 286 19.90 -2.43 -27.56
N LEU A 287 18.94 -3.35 -27.63
CA LEU A 287 18.20 -3.65 -28.86
C LEU A 287 17.37 -2.44 -29.34
N ARG A 288 16.86 -1.62 -28.43
CA ARG A 288 16.16 -0.36 -28.78
C ARG A 288 17.11 0.71 -29.29
N ARG A 289 18.26 0.87 -28.64
CA ARG A 289 19.28 1.84 -29.08
C ARG A 289 19.81 1.52 -30.48
N LEU A 290 19.71 0.24 -30.89
CA LEU A 290 20.08 -0.26 -32.23
C LEU A 290 18.88 -0.28 -33.19
N GLY A 291 17.68 0.22 -32.81
CA GLY A 291 16.48 0.22 -33.65
C GLY A 291 15.84 -1.16 -33.92
N LEU A 292 16.31 -2.22 -33.21
CA LEU A 292 15.97 -3.62 -33.48
C LEU A 292 14.71 -4.13 -32.73
N ARG A 293 14.07 -3.30 -31.87
CA ARG A 293 12.80 -3.65 -31.15
C ARG A 293 11.91 -2.45 -30.95
N ARG A 294 10.63 -2.60 -31.25
CA ARG A 294 9.57 -1.63 -30.93
C ARG A 294 9.02 -1.85 -29.50
N TYR A 295 8.41 -0.81 -28.92
CA TYR A 295 7.90 -0.77 -27.53
C TYR A 295 6.78 -1.79 -27.23
N THR A 296 6.14 -2.35 -28.24
CA THR A 296 4.95 -3.20 -28.16
C THR A 296 5.23 -4.70 -27.99
N ASP A 297 6.49 -5.13 -28.00
CA ASP A 297 6.79 -6.54 -27.78
C ASP A 297 6.83 -6.85 -26.29
N GLN A 298 5.73 -7.35 -25.83
CA GLN A 298 5.27 -7.87 -24.55
C GLN A 298 6.39 -8.30 -23.59
N LEU A 299 6.32 -7.78 -22.37
CA LEU A 299 6.72 -8.55 -21.20
C LEU A 299 5.87 -9.84 -21.21
N PRO A 300 6.46 -11.03 -21.04
CA PRO A 300 5.67 -12.25 -20.97
C PRO A 300 4.62 -12.10 -19.87
N SER A 301 3.37 -12.40 -20.21
CA SER A 301 2.29 -12.44 -19.23
C SER A 301 2.65 -13.47 -18.15
N PRO A 302 2.28 -13.27 -16.89
CA PRO A 302 2.54 -14.22 -15.82
C PRO A 302 1.92 -15.61 -16.05
N SER A 303 1.04 -15.76 -17.03
CA SER A 303 0.30 -16.99 -17.32
C SER A 303 1.02 -18.00 -18.22
N GLU A 304 2.13 -17.66 -18.87
CA GLU A 304 2.78 -18.58 -19.82
C GLU A 304 3.86 -19.50 -19.23
N ASN A 305 4.12 -19.46 -17.92
CA ASN A 305 5.13 -20.30 -17.28
C ASN A 305 4.59 -21.36 -16.32
N LEU A 306 3.30 -21.71 -16.37
CA LEU A 306 2.72 -22.74 -15.49
C LEU A 306 2.54 -24.12 -16.15
N ASP A 307 2.85 -24.28 -17.43
CA ASP A 307 2.65 -25.55 -18.14
C ASP A 307 3.96 -26.19 -18.67
N ASN A 308 5.05 -26.16 -17.92
CA ASN A 308 6.15 -27.09 -18.17
C ASN A 308 7.02 -27.33 -16.93
N LYS A 309 6.65 -28.39 -16.24
CA LYS A 309 7.28 -29.29 -15.25
C LYS A 309 6.79 -29.14 -13.82
#